data_90e8fe9cb7459898a929786b72c25e64
#
_entry.id   90e8fe9cb7459898a929786b72c25e64
#
_cell.length_a   1.000
_cell.length_b   1.000
_cell.length_c   1.000
_cell.angle_alpha   90.00
_cell.angle_beta   90.00
_cell.angle_gamma   90.00
#
_symmetry.space_group_name_H-M   'P 1'
#
loop_
_entity.id
_entity.type
_entity.pdbx_description
1 polymer ?
#
loop_
_entity_poly.entity_id
_entity_poly.type
_entity_poly.pdbx_seq_one_letter_code
_entity_poly.pdbx_strand_id
1 'polypeptide(L)'
;LTHVGRSAQFLSRYLPTIGLAAWVPVATQIVHFTGYEMRFDQIRLDDPRDRKVGHLLGTADMMAQMADRCYLEKVRDRLYPEFVLGGVAVSRNGNGLKVNYGSGLDVLRQTPGFVAETMRTRLDGEFGGAYRYVEVLYSGRNPYMETIERSLDYLKQVLQSKRWWLLRRVPPCFTWEKNPLETVRSLVIRHIRTAVEA
;
A
#
# COMPACT_ATOMS: atom_id res chain seq x y z
N LEU A 1 7.56 -14.78 4.23
CA LEU A 1 8.08 -13.40 4.31
C LEU A 1 7.17 -12.48 3.53
N THR A 2 6.73 -11.42 4.16
CA THR A 2 5.98 -10.32 3.59
C THR A 2 6.84 -9.53 2.58
N HIS A 3 6.23 -8.68 1.75
CA HIS A 3 6.99 -7.96 0.72
C HIS A 3 8.01 -6.99 1.32
N VAL A 4 7.68 -6.30 2.43
CA VAL A 4 8.62 -5.40 3.11
C VAL A 4 9.75 -6.18 3.77
N GLY A 5 9.45 -7.31 4.40
CA GLY A 5 10.50 -8.19 4.93
C GLY A 5 11.46 -8.71 3.85
N ARG A 6 10.96 -8.99 2.63
CA ARG A 6 11.82 -9.32 1.48
C ARG A 6 12.67 -8.14 1.04
N SER A 7 12.12 -6.93 1.07
CA SER A 7 12.86 -5.70 0.76
C SER A 7 13.98 -5.47 1.76
N ALA A 8 13.74 -5.64 3.06
CA ALA A 8 14.77 -5.57 4.09
C ALA A 8 15.88 -6.60 3.86
N GLN A 9 15.52 -7.85 3.56
CA GLN A 9 16.47 -8.91 3.24
C GLN A 9 17.27 -8.61 1.95
N PHE A 10 16.62 -8.04 0.94
CA PHE A 10 17.33 -7.60 -0.27
C PHE A 10 18.35 -6.51 0.06
N LEU A 11 17.96 -5.47 0.80
CA LEU A 11 18.86 -4.39 1.21
C LEU A 11 20.07 -4.90 1.99
N SER A 12 19.90 -5.88 2.88
CA SER A 12 20.99 -6.45 3.65
C SER A 12 22.07 -7.11 2.78
N ARG A 13 21.68 -7.65 1.62
CA ARG A 13 22.59 -8.30 0.67
C ARG A 13 23.13 -7.33 -0.37
N TYR A 14 22.31 -6.39 -0.82
CA TYR A 14 22.66 -5.51 -1.93
C TYR A 14 23.55 -4.33 -1.50
N LEU A 15 23.25 -3.67 -0.37
CA LEU A 15 23.99 -2.49 0.06
C LEU A 15 25.52 -2.74 0.21
N PRO A 16 25.98 -3.88 0.75
CA PRO A 16 27.41 -4.19 0.80
C PRO A 16 28.07 -4.25 -0.59
N THR A 17 27.33 -4.72 -1.62
CA THR A 17 27.90 -4.86 -2.97
C THR A 17 28.19 -3.53 -3.67
N ILE A 18 27.58 -2.46 -3.18
CA ILE A 18 27.76 -1.09 -3.69
C ILE A 18 28.52 -0.18 -2.71
N GLY A 19 29.22 -0.77 -1.73
CA GLY A 19 30.03 -0.03 -0.77
C GLY A 19 29.26 0.63 0.38
N LEU A 20 27.98 0.31 0.56
CA LEU A 20 27.10 0.90 1.59
C LEU A 20 26.81 -0.05 2.75
N ALA A 21 27.75 -0.95 3.09
CA ALA A 21 27.59 -1.93 4.18
C ALA A 21 27.23 -1.28 5.54
N ALA A 22 27.79 -0.10 5.83
CA ALA A 22 27.52 0.63 7.07
C ALA A 22 26.04 1.06 7.22
N TRP A 23 25.30 1.17 6.12
CA TRP A 23 23.88 1.59 6.12
C TRP A 23 22.90 0.43 6.32
N VAL A 24 23.38 -0.82 6.26
CA VAL A 24 22.50 -2.00 6.36
C VAL A 24 21.65 -2.00 7.64
N PRO A 25 22.20 -1.73 8.85
CA PRO A 25 21.39 -1.77 10.07
C PRO A 25 20.23 -0.78 10.03
N VAL A 26 20.47 0.43 9.52
CA VAL A 26 19.48 1.50 9.45
C VAL A 26 18.49 1.26 8.31
N ALA A 27 18.97 1.00 7.10
CA ALA A 27 18.12 0.85 5.90
C ALA A 27 17.14 -0.31 6.03
N THR A 28 17.56 -1.43 6.62
CA THR A 28 16.68 -2.59 6.85
C THR A 28 15.57 -2.33 7.86
N GLN A 29 15.75 -1.38 8.76
CA GLN A 29 14.71 -0.94 9.70
C GLN A 29 13.81 0.13 9.07
N ILE A 30 14.39 1.12 8.39
CA ILE A 30 13.65 2.24 7.78
C ILE A 30 12.59 1.75 6.78
N VAL A 31 12.88 0.71 5.99
CA VAL A 31 11.94 0.20 4.99
C VAL A 31 10.62 -0.29 5.62
N HIS A 32 10.59 -0.67 6.89
CA HIS A 32 9.38 -1.12 7.57
C HIS A 32 8.35 0.01 7.79
N PHE A 33 8.75 1.28 7.71
CA PHE A 33 7.78 2.39 7.75
C PHE A 33 6.84 2.43 6.53
N THR A 34 7.18 1.76 5.44
CA THR A 34 6.31 1.64 4.25
C THR A 34 5.24 0.55 4.37
N GLY A 35 5.37 -0.38 5.34
CA GLY A 35 4.48 -1.53 5.50
C GLY A 35 3.50 -1.42 6.66
N TYR A 36 2.64 -2.44 6.77
CA TYR A 36 1.71 -2.65 7.89
C TYR A 36 2.03 -3.91 8.70
N GLU A 37 3.15 -4.54 8.41
CA GLU A 37 3.54 -5.86 8.92
C GLU A 37 4.19 -5.79 10.28
N MET A 38 4.81 -4.64 10.58
CA MET A 38 5.51 -4.37 11.83
C MET A 38 4.93 -3.10 12.46
N ARG A 39 4.69 -3.14 13.76
CA ARG A 39 4.26 -1.95 14.51
C ARG A 39 5.42 -0.97 14.61
N PHE A 40 5.14 0.33 14.61
CA PHE A 40 6.17 1.37 14.66
C PHE A 40 7.06 1.30 15.90
N ASP A 41 6.49 0.87 17.04
CA ASP A 41 7.23 0.67 18.30
C ASP A 41 8.19 -0.53 18.27
N GLN A 42 8.05 -1.42 17.30
CA GLN A 42 8.94 -2.57 17.08
C GLN A 42 10.09 -2.25 16.12
N ILE A 43 10.03 -1.12 15.41
CA ILE A 43 11.10 -0.68 14.51
C ILE A 43 12.23 -0.10 15.36
N ARG A 44 13.36 -0.79 15.38
CA ARG A 44 14.51 -0.47 16.24
C ARG A 44 15.45 0.50 15.54
N LEU A 45 15.37 1.77 15.90
CA LEU A 45 16.24 2.83 15.45
C LEU A 45 16.59 3.69 16.68
N ASP A 46 17.88 3.73 17.02
CA ASP A 46 18.36 4.41 18.21
C ASP A 46 18.52 5.93 17.96
N ASP A 47 18.91 6.31 16.73
CA ASP A 47 19.05 7.72 16.36
C ASP A 47 17.68 8.29 15.91
N PRO A 48 17.19 9.36 16.56
CA PRO A 48 15.96 10.04 16.14
C PRO A 48 16.00 10.57 14.69
N ARG A 49 17.18 10.85 14.16
CA ARG A 49 17.35 11.27 12.76
C ARG A 49 17.02 10.14 11.79
N ASP A 50 17.47 8.92 12.10
CA ASP A 50 17.15 7.75 11.29
C ASP A 50 15.66 7.45 11.31
N ARG A 51 15.03 7.58 12.49
CA ARG A 51 13.56 7.48 12.60
C ARG A 51 12.85 8.53 11.75
N LYS A 52 13.37 9.78 11.75
CA LYS A 52 12.82 10.84 10.91
C LYS A 52 12.92 10.51 9.41
N VAL A 53 14.03 9.91 8.97
CA VAL A 53 14.14 9.41 7.58
C VAL A 53 13.13 8.32 7.30
N GLY A 54 12.88 7.42 8.26
CA GLY A 54 11.82 6.41 8.16
C GLY A 54 10.42 7.03 7.99
N HIS A 55 10.09 8.06 8.79
CA HIS A 55 8.82 8.80 8.67
C HIS A 55 8.70 9.48 7.31
N LEU A 56 9.78 10.07 6.79
CA LEU A 56 9.80 10.68 5.45
C LEU A 56 9.59 9.63 4.36
N LEU A 57 10.25 8.48 4.45
CA LEU A 57 10.10 7.38 3.50
C LEU A 57 8.66 6.84 3.51
N GLY A 58 8.10 6.55 4.69
CA GLY A 58 6.72 6.08 4.83
C GLY A 58 5.71 7.11 4.32
N THR A 59 5.96 8.40 4.58
CA THR A 59 5.15 9.50 4.04
C THR A 59 5.18 9.52 2.52
N ALA A 60 6.37 9.46 1.91
CA ALA A 60 6.55 9.49 0.46
C ALA A 60 5.87 8.29 -0.22
N ASP A 61 6.02 7.10 0.35
CA ASP A 61 5.39 5.88 -0.16
C ASP A 61 3.86 5.99 -0.15
N MET A 62 3.26 6.37 0.99
CA MET A 62 1.81 6.53 1.12
C MET A 62 1.26 7.58 0.15
N MET A 63 1.90 8.76 0.08
CA MET A 63 1.48 9.84 -0.80
C MET A 63 1.59 9.44 -2.27
N ALA A 64 2.70 8.82 -2.68
CA ALA A 64 2.91 8.39 -4.06
C ALA A 64 1.86 7.35 -4.51
N GLN A 65 1.52 6.41 -3.63
CA GLN A 65 0.49 5.41 -3.91
C GLN A 65 -0.90 6.04 -4.04
N MET A 66 -1.34 6.81 -3.05
CA MET A 66 -2.69 7.38 -3.01
C MET A 66 -2.90 8.49 -4.03
N ALA A 67 -1.86 9.24 -4.42
CA ALA A 67 -1.90 10.26 -5.45
C ALA A 67 -1.72 9.71 -6.88
N ASP A 68 -1.46 8.42 -7.05
CA ASP A 68 -1.35 7.82 -8.38
C ASP A 68 -2.66 7.97 -9.16
N ARG A 69 -2.56 8.46 -10.40
CA ARG A 69 -3.73 8.67 -11.28
C ARG A 69 -4.56 7.42 -11.52
N CYS A 70 -3.97 6.24 -11.37
CA CYS A 70 -4.63 4.93 -11.50
C CYS A 70 -4.89 4.27 -10.14
N TYR A 71 -4.83 5.01 -9.04
CA TYR A 71 -4.95 4.46 -7.69
C TYR A 71 -6.20 3.60 -7.53
N LEU A 72 -7.36 4.12 -7.95
CA LEU A 72 -8.65 3.43 -7.79
C LEU A 72 -8.71 2.14 -8.61
N GLU A 73 -8.21 2.16 -9.84
CA GLU A 73 -8.14 0.97 -10.68
C GLU A 73 -7.12 -0.05 -10.12
N LYS A 74 -5.99 0.41 -9.58
CA LYS A 74 -5.01 -0.46 -8.90
C LYS A 74 -5.62 -1.11 -7.67
N VAL A 75 -6.38 -0.37 -6.87
CA VAL A 75 -7.10 -0.91 -5.70
C VAL A 75 -8.06 -2.01 -6.12
N ARG A 76 -8.87 -1.79 -7.15
CA ARG A 76 -9.84 -2.76 -7.65
C ARG A 76 -9.18 -4.00 -8.25
N ASP A 77 -8.18 -3.80 -9.11
CA ASP A 77 -7.71 -4.85 -10.03
C ASP A 77 -6.43 -5.55 -9.55
N ARG A 78 -5.67 -4.93 -8.64
CA ARG A 78 -4.38 -5.45 -8.17
C ARG A 78 -4.33 -5.69 -6.67
N LEU A 79 -4.79 -4.73 -5.87
CA LEU A 79 -4.73 -4.87 -4.41
C LEU A 79 -5.67 -5.99 -3.93
N TYR A 80 -6.86 -6.12 -4.49
CA TYR A 80 -7.76 -7.22 -4.12
C TYR A 80 -7.15 -8.61 -4.33
N PRO A 81 -6.55 -8.93 -5.50
CA PRO A 81 -5.81 -10.19 -5.66
C PRO A 81 -4.69 -10.39 -4.63
N GLU A 82 -3.94 -9.34 -4.30
CA GLU A 82 -2.92 -9.42 -3.26
C GLU A 82 -3.51 -9.73 -1.88
N PHE A 83 -4.66 -9.13 -1.56
CA PHE A 83 -5.39 -9.40 -0.31
C PHE A 83 -5.90 -10.85 -0.24
N VAL A 84 -6.30 -11.44 -1.38
CA VAL A 84 -6.67 -12.85 -1.43
C VAL A 84 -5.44 -13.74 -1.18
N LEU A 85 -4.35 -13.51 -1.91
CA LEU A 85 -3.12 -14.30 -1.79
C LEU A 85 -2.44 -14.14 -0.42
N GLY A 86 -2.56 -12.96 0.19
CA GLY A 86 -2.01 -12.64 1.51
C GLY A 86 -2.91 -13.03 2.68
N GLY A 87 -4.09 -13.64 2.43
CA GLY A 87 -5.02 -14.04 3.49
C GLY A 87 -5.75 -12.87 4.17
N VAL A 88 -5.69 -11.66 3.59
CA VAL A 88 -6.36 -10.46 4.11
C VAL A 88 -7.83 -10.43 3.69
N ALA A 89 -8.13 -10.82 2.45
CA ALA A 89 -9.50 -10.84 1.93
C ALA A 89 -10.37 -11.89 2.64
N VAL A 90 -9.78 -13.01 3.01
CA VAL A 90 -10.44 -14.09 3.76
C VAL A 90 -9.55 -14.49 4.92
N SER A 91 -10.04 -14.40 6.13
CA SER A 91 -9.33 -14.81 7.34
C SER A 91 -10.04 -16.00 8.01
N ARG A 92 -9.27 -16.89 8.66
CA ARG A 92 -9.82 -17.99 9.43
C ARG A 92 -9.83 -17.58 10.91
N ASN A 93 -11.01 -17.52 11.50
CA ASN A 93 -11.20 -17.34 12.93
C ASN A 93 -11.66 -18.68 13.53
N GLY A 94 -11.57 -18.86 14.86
CA GLY A 94 -12.03 -20.08 15.54
C GLY A 94 -13.45 -20.53 15.22
N ASN A 95 -14.29 -19.65 14.69
CA ASN A 95 -15.68 -19.91 14.27
C ASN A 95 -15.85 -20.15 12.75
N GLY A 96 -14.76 -20.28 11.98
CA GLY A 96 -14.82 -20.54 10.54
C GLY A 96 -14.14 -19.46 9.68
N LEU A 97 -14.50 -19.44 8.38
CA LEU A 97 -14.00 -18.46 7.41
C LEU A 97 -14.74 -17.14 7.52
N LYS A 98 -14.00 -16.04 7.70
CA LYS A 98 -14.52 -14.67 7.65
C LYS A 98 -14.07 -14.01 6.36
N VAL A 99 -15.04 -13.59 5.53
CA VAL A 99 -14.78 -12.80 4.33
C VAL A 99 -14.75 -11.31 4.72
N ASN A 100 -13.58 -10.68 4.60
CA ASN A 100 -13.39 -9.25 4.85
C ASN A 100 -13.64 -8.44 3.57
N TYR A 101 -13.25 -8.99 2.41
CA TYR A 101 -13.43 -8.40 1.08
C TYR A 101 -13.86 -9.49 0.11
N GLY A 102 -15.06 -9.38 -0.44
CA GLY A 102 -15.58 -10.33 -1.43
C GLY A 102 -15.18 -10.00 -2.87
N SER A 103 -14.71 -8.78 -3.11
CA SER A 103 -14.35 -8.31 -4.45
C SER A 103 -13.48 -7.06 -4.40
N GLY A 104 -12.87 -6.69 -5.53
CA GLY A 104 -12.17 -5.41 -5.69
C GLY A 104 -13.09 -4.19 -5.51
N LEU A 105 -14.40 -4.34 -5.78
CA LEU A 105 -15.37 -3.29 -5.49
C LEU A 105 -15.61 -3.11 -3.99
N ASP A 106 -15.51 -4.16 -3.19
CA ASP A 106 -15.60 -4.04 -1.73
C ASP A 106 -14.38 -3.33 -1.17
N VAL A 107 -13.19 -3.59 -1.71
CA VAL A 107 -11.98 -2.84 -1.35
C VAL A 107 -12.16 -1.35 -1.70
N LEU A 108 -12.70 -1.03 -2.89
CA LEU A 108 -12.98 0.36 -3.27
C LEU A 108 -13.98 1.03 -2.32
N ARG A 109 -15.05 0.34 -1.90
CA ARG A 109 -16.04 0.89 -0.95
C ARG A 109 -15.40 1.26 0.39
N GLN A 110 -14.40 0.52 0.82
CA GLN A 110 -13.70 0.77 2.09
C GLN A 110 -12.53 1.76 1.94
N THR A 111 -12.10 2.08 0.72
CA THR A 111 -10.97 2.98 0.43
C THR A 111 -11.10 4.36 1.10
N PRO A 112 -12.26 5.06 1.11
CA PRO A 112 -12.36 6.36 1.79
C PRO A 112 -12.05 6.27 3.29
N GLY A 113 -12.57 5.23 3.96
CA GLY A 113 -12.28 4.98 5.38
C GLY A 113 -10.81 4.64 5.63
N PHE A 114 -10.22 3.81 4.76
CA PHE A 114 -8.81 3.48 4.83
C PHE A 114 -7.92 4.73 4.69
N VAL A 115 -8.20 5.61 3.71
CA VAL A 115 -7.42 6.84 3.52
C VAL A 115 -7.57 7.76 4.73
N ALA A 116 -8.78 7.96 5.24
CA ALA A 116 -9.01 8.78 6.43
C ALA A 116 -8.26 8.25 7.66
N GLU A 117 -8.27 6.94 7.88
CA GLU A 117 -7.54 6.30 8.97
C GLU A 117 -6.02 6.40 8.78
N THR A 118 -5.52 6.21 7.55
CA THR A 118 -4.10 6.37 7.22
C THR A 118 -3.64 7.82 7.44
N MET A 119 -4.44 8.80 7.05
CA MET A 119 -4.16 10.22 7.34
C MET A 119 -4.02 10.43 8.84
N ARG A 120 -5.02 10.02 9.61
CA ARG A 120 -5.08 10.27 11.06
C ARG A 120 -3.97 9.56 11.82
N THR A 121 -3.74 8.27 11.55
CA THR A 121 -2.85 7.44 12.39
C THR A 121 -1.41 7.46 11.93
N ARG A 122 -1.18 7.46 10.63
CA ARG A 122 0.18 7.40 10.08
C ARG A 122 0.70 8.78 9.71
N LEU A 123 0.04 9.49 8.78
CA LEU A 123 0.57 10.73 8.22
C LEU A 123 0.58 11.87 9.24
N ASP A 124 -0.52 12.13 9.93
CA ASP A 124 -0.59 13.14 10.98
C ASP A 124 -0.05 12.63 12.32
N GLY A 125 -0.38 11.39 12.69
CA GLY A 125 0.04 10.77 13.94
C GLY A 125 1.52 10.42 13.94
N GLU A 126 1.88 9.21 13.53
CA GLU A 126 3.25 8.68 13.65
C GLU A 126 4.28 9.51 12.87
N PHE A 127 3.95 9.93 11.65
CA PHE A 127 4.89 10.67 10.79
C PHE A 127 4.87 12.19 11.02
N GLY A 128 4.05 12.66 11.96
CA GLY A 128 4.05 14.05 12.43
C GLY A 128 3.74 15.07 11.34
N GLY A 129 2.90 14.73 10.36
CA GLY A 129 2.52 15.64 9.28
C GLY A 129 3.64 15.96 8.29
N ALA A 130 4.63 15.05 8.14
CA ALA A 130 5.79 15.27 7.28
C ALA A 130 5.42 15.54 5.80
N TYR A 131 4.24 15.14 5.34
CA TYR A 131 3.74 15.46 4.01
C TYR A 131 3.61 16.98 3.76
N ARG A 132 3.50 17.79 4.80
CA ARG A 132 3.43 19.26 4.68
C ARG A 132 4.76 19.89 4.22
N TYR A 133 5.88 19.18 4.30
CA TYR A 133 7.15 19.68 3.74
C TYR A 133 7.09 19.92 2.24
N VAL A 134 6.20 19.22 1.52
CA VAL A 134 5.96 19.44 0.10
C VAL A 134 5.42 20.85 -0.19
N GLU A 135 4.67 21.43 0.73
CA GLU A 135 4.08 22.78 0.60
C GLU A 135 5.15 23.86 0.42
N VAL A 136 6.32 23.67 1.03
CA VAL A 136 7.45 24.59 0.87
C VAL A 136 7.94 24.66 -0.58
N LEU A 137 7.88 23.53 -1.30
CA LEU A 137 8.31 23.42 -2.69
C LEU A 137 7.27 23.94 -3.69
N TYR A 138 6.00 24.04 -3.29
CA TYR A 138 4.87 24.36 -4.16
C TYR A 138 4.08 25.60 -3.69
N SER A 139 4.77 26.57 -3.08
CA SER A 139 4.18 27.86 -2.67
C SER A 139 2.94 27.71 -1.77
N GLY A 140 3.03 26.87 -0.76
CA GLY A 140 1.96 26.62 0.21
C GLY A 140 0.92 25.60 -0.24
N ARG A 141 1.09 24.95 -1.41
CA ARG A 141 0.17 23.92 -1.92
C ARG A 141 0.80 22.54 -1.79
N ASN A 142 -0.03 21.52 -1.68
CA ASN A 142 0.41 20.13 -1.75
C ASN A 142 -0.31 19.40 -2.90
N PRO A 143 0.31 19.28 -4.09
CA PRO A 143 -0.33 18.71 -5.27
C PRO A 143 -0.67 17.21 -5.10
N TYR A 144 0.03 16.49 -4.22
CA TYR A 144 -0.31 15.11 -3.89
C TYR A 144 -1.61 15.05 -3.09
N MET A 145 -1.75 15.85 -2.05
CA MET A 145 -2.97 15.92 -1.25
C MET A 145 -4.17 16.34 -2.08
N GLU A 146 -4.02 17.37 -2.91
CA GLU A 146 -5.06 17.80 -3.86
C GLU A 146 -5.49 16.68 -4.82
N THR A 147 -4.55 15.82 -5.21
CA THR A 147 -4.83 14.68 -6.10
C THR A 147 -5.54 13.56 -5.36
N ILE A 148 -5.15 13.29 -4.11
CA ILE A 148 -5.82 12.31 -3.24
C ILE A 148 -7.28 12.73 -3.00
N GLU A 149 -7.51 13.98 -2.63
CA GLU A 149 -8.86 14.52 -2.41
C GLU A 149 -9.73 14.40 -3.66
N ARG A 150 -9.24 14.84 -4.82
CA ARG A 150 -9.93 14.69 -6.10
C ARG A 150 -10.27 13.24 -6.43
N SER A 151 -9.36 12.32 -6.15
CA SER A 151 -9.57 10.88 -6.38
C SER A 151 -10.66 10.33 -5.46
N LEU A 152 -10.68 10.74 -4.19
CA LEU A 152 -11.70 10.35 -3.23
C LEU A 152 -13.08 10.93 -3.59
N ASP A 153 -13.16 12.18 -4.01
CA ASP A 153 -14.42 12.78 -4.45
C ASP A 153 -14.95 12.10 -5.72
N TYR A 154 -14.07 11.78 -6.66
CA TYR A 154 -14.46 10.98 -7.82
C TYR A 154 -14.94 9.59 -7.42
N LEU A 155 -14.26 8.92 -6.49
CA LEU A 155 -14.71 7.63 -5.98
C LEU A 155 -16.10 7.72 -5.33
N LYS A 156 -16.38 8.75 -4.52
CA LYS A 156 -17.70 8.97 -3.93
C LYS A 156 -18.81 9.06 -5.01
N GLN A 157 -18.55 9.80 -6.09
CA GLN A 157 -19.48 9.90 -7.22
C GLN A 157 -19.72 8.55 -7.90
N VAL A 158 -18.65 7.78 -8.13
CA VAL A 158 -18.74 6.43 -8.72
C VAL A 158 -19.54 5.49 -7.82
N LEU A 159 -19.29 5.53 -6.51
CA LEU A 159 -19.99 4.70 -5.52
C LEU A 159 -21.49 5.03 -5.47
N GLN A 160 -21.85 6.32 -5.43
CA GLN A 160 -23.23 6.79 -5.39
C GLN A 160 -23.99 6.45 -6.67
N SER A 161 -23.38 6.70 -7.84
CA SER A 161 -23.99 6.45 -9.14
C SER A 161 -23.97 4.97 -9.56
N LYS A 162 -23.18 4.13 -8.88
CA LYS A 162 -22.91 2.73 -9.24
C LYS A 162 -22.34 2.56 -10.66
N ARG A 163 -21.73 3.61 -11.22
CA ARG A 163 -21.16 3.61 -12.58
C ARG A 163 -19.73 3.12 -12.59
N TRP A 164 -19.51 1.87 -12.27
CA TRP A 164 -18.17 1.23 -12.15
C TRP A 164 -17.33 1.31 -13.42
N TRP A 165 -17.96 1.37 -14.60
CA TRP A 165 -17.29 1.53 -15.90
C TRP A 165 -16.56 2.86 -16.06
N LEU A 166 -16.79 3.85 -15.19
CA LEU A 166 -16.04 5.09 -15.16
C LEU A 166 -14.60 4.89 -14.68
N LEU A 167 -14.34 3.84 -13.90
CA LEU A 167 -12.99 3.40 -13.51
C LEU A 167 -12.35 2.59 -14.65
N ARG A 168 -11.91 3.30 -15.70
CA ARG A 168 -11.47 2.71 -16.98
C ARG A 168 -10.00 2.91 -17.30
N ARG A 169 -9.22 3.58 -16.43
CA ARG A 169 -7.78 3.71 -16.64
C ARG A 169 -7.14 2.33 -16.53
N VAL A 170 -6.14 2.09 -17.37
CA VAL A 170 -5.36 0.84 -17.35
C VAL A 170 -4.03 1.16 -16.68
N PRO A 171 -3.79 0.67 -15.45
CA PRO A 171 -2.50 0.84 -14.81
C PRO A 171 -1.41 0.17 -15.63
N PRO A 172 -0.24 0.82 -15.85
CA PRO A 172 0.86 0.20 -16.55
C PRO A 172 1.29 -1.10 -15.84
N CYS A 173 1.63 -2.10 -16.63
CA CYS A 173 2.10 -3.39 -16.14
C CYS A 173 3.50 -3.66 -16.72
N PHE A 174 4.49 -3.71 -15.85
CA PHE A 174 5.90 -3.93 -16.21
C PHE A 174 6.26 -5.39 -15.89
N THR A 175 5.65 -6.34 -16.61
CA THR A 175 5.97 -7.76 -16.48
C THR A 175 6.30 -8.34 -17.84
N TRP A 176 7.07 -9.44 -17.86
CA TRP A 176 7.39 -10.22 -19.06
C TRP A 176 6.20 -11.08 -19.52
N GLU A 177 5.15 -11.18 -18.74
CA GLU A 177 3.96 -11.96 -19.07
C GLU A 177 3.07 -11.23 -20.06
N LYS A 178 2.59 -11.95 -21.06
CA LYS A 178 1.68 -11.41 -22.09
C LYS A 178 0.33 -10.99 -21.49
N ASN A 179 -0.18 -11.74 -20.50
CA ASN A 179 -1.47 -11.51 -19.84
C ASN A 179 -1.35 -11.56 -18.31
N PRO A 180 -0.67 -10.59 -17.67
CA PRO A 180 -0.41 -10.66 -16.23
C PRO A 180 -1.68 -10.66 -15.36
N LEU A 181 -2.76 -10.00 -15.80
CA LEU A 181 -4.03 -9.99 -15.07
C LEU A 181 -4.73 -11.37 -15.11
N GLU A 182 -4.62 -12.09 -16.21
CA GLU A 182 -5.16 -13.44 -16.35
C GLU A 182 -4.39 -14.43 -15.47
N THR A 183 -3.08 -14.34 -15.45
CA THR A 183 -2.23 -15.13 -14.55
C THR A 183 -2.59 -14.88 -13.08
N VAL A 184 -2.74 -13.61 -12.67
CA VAL A 184 -3.16 -13.28 -11.30
C VAL A 184 -4.56 -13.83 -11.00
N ARG A 185 -5.53 -13.69 -11.90
CA ARG A 185 -6.87 -14.26 -11.73
C ARG A 185 -6.82 -15.80 -11.55
N SER A 186 -6.03 -16.48 -12.36
CA SER A 186 -5.86 -17.94 -12.26
C SER A 186 -5.25 -18.37 -10.94
N LEU A 187 -4.25 -17.63 -10.44
CA LEU A 187 -3.64 -17.86 -9.13
C LEU A 187 -4.65 -17.65 -8.00
N VAL A 188 -5.42 -16.56 -8.05
CA VAL A 188 -6.46 -16.24 -7.06
C VAL A 188 -7.53 -17.33 -7.02
N ILE A 189 -8.05 -17.76 -8.18
CA ILE A 189 -9.06 -18.83 -8.28
C ILE A 189 -8.51 -20.13 -7.70
N ARG A 190 -7.28 -20.50 -8.02
CA ARG A 190 -6.62 -21.69 -7.47
C ARG A 190 -6.51 -21.61 -5.95
N HIS A 191 -6.05 -20.47 -5.43
CA HIS A 191 -5.90 -20.26 -4.00
C HIS A 191 -7.23 -20.36 -3.24
N ILE A 192 -8.30 -19.75 -3.79
CA ILE A 192 -9.63 -19.83 -3.19
C ILE A 192 -10.13 -21.29 -3.18
N ARG A 193 -9.99 -22.03 -4.29
CA ARG A 193 -10.39 -23.45 -4.34
C ARG A 193 -9.67 -24.26 -3.27
N THR A 194 -8.34 -24.16 -3.18
CA THR A 194 -7.56 -24.89 -2.17
C THR A 194 -7.99 -24.50 -0.74
N ALA A 195 -8.33 -23.24 -0.48
CA ALA A 195 -8.77 -22.81 0.83
C ALA A 195 -10.20 -23.27 1.21
N VAL A 196 -11.04 -23.54 0.21
CA VAL A 196 -12.42 -24.05 0.42
C VAL A 196 -12.43 -25.57 0.58
N GLU A 197 -11.49 -26.29 -0.07
CA GLU A 197 -11.35 -27.74 -0.02
C GLU A 197 -10.58 -28.24 1.21
N ALA A 198 -9.89 -27.36 1.95
CA ALA A 198 -9.10 -27.64 3.17
C ALA A 198 -9.91 -27.38 4.45
#